data_7dce170355cac4d0bd2e13bd37cbcde9
#
_entry.id   7dce170355cac4d0bd2e13bd37cbcde9
#
_cell.length_a   1.000
_cell.length_b   1.000
_cell.length_c   1.000
_cell.angle_alpha   90.00
_cell.angle_beta   90.00
_cell.angle_gamma   90.00
#
_symmetry.space_group_name_H-M   'P 1'
#
loop_
_entity.id
_entity.type
_entity.pdbx_description
1 polymer ?
#
loop_
_entity_poly.entity_id
_entity_poly.type
_entity_poly.pdbx_seq_one_letter_code
_entity_poly.pdbx_strand_id
1 'polypeptide(L)'
;MAYQVFLSHTKDDRKFLDDFDRVVARVGLKAFRSEFETIGMPQWRTIKEAMTESIAMFLLVGEQLAARQIAHTPGWEHTQNWIAYETGLACQTGIDVWVYCDKVEINFPVPYFNNYALFGLDTKRNFEFLKRILTRYNDGQTFPVPTWNRNTHCPWEDCGIEFNLHATLSPGKVIKCPQCLRDIIYKKGFLTNKS
;
A
#
# COMPACT_ATOMS: atom_id res chain seq x y z
N MET A 1 -10.79 -4.57 -23.11
CA MET A 1 -9.87 -5.42 -22.31
C MET A 1 -10.12 -5.12 -20.85
N ALA A 2 -10.10 -6.12 -19.97
CA ALA A 2 -10.19 -5.87 -18.52
C ALA A 2 -8.84 -5.38 -18.02
N TYR A 3 -8.85 -4.32 -17.22
CA TYR A 3 -7.63 -3.84 -16.55
C TYR A 3 -7.14 -4.84 -15.51
N GLN A 4 -5.84 -4.82 -15.24
CA GLN A 4 -5.20 -5.70 -14.29
C GLN A 4 -4.70 -4.92 -13.09
N VAL A 5 -4.78 -5.53 -11.90
CA VAL A 5 -4.13 -5.07 -10.68
C VAL A 5 -3.10 -6.11 -10.23
N PHE A 6 -1.97 -5.65 -9.74
CA PHE A 6 -0.93 -6.52 -9.19
C PHE A 6 -1.16 -6.72 -7.70
N LEU A 7 -1.18 -7.97 -7.24
CA LEU A 7 -1.34 -8.33 -5.83
C LEU A 7 -0.01 -8.83 -5.26
N SER A 8 0.61 -8.03 -4.42
CA SER A 8 1.73 -8.43 -3.58
C SER A 8 1.19 -8.99 -2.28
N HIS A 9 1.54 -10.22 -1.93
CA HIS A 9 0.97 -10.94 -0.80
C HIS A 9 1.85 -12.10 -0.34
N THR A 10 1.49 -12.72 0.78
CA THR A 10 2.03 -14.00 1.20
C THR A 10 1.00 -15.11 1.04
N LYS A 11 1.46 -16.31 0.70
CA LYS A 11 0.60 -17.49 0.56
C LYS A 11 -0.08 -17.93 1.86
N ASP A 12 0.38 -17.43 2.99
CA ASP A 12 -0.13 -17.85 4.31
C ASP A 12 -1.43 -17.13 4.68
N ASP A 13 -1.71 -15.97 4.08
CA ASP A 13 -2.94 -15.19 4.29
C ASP A 13 -4.04 -15.52 3.26
N ARG A 14 -4.19 -16.80 2.89
CA ARG A 14 -5.07 -17.28 1.81
C ARG A 14 -6.49 -16.74 1.87
N LYS A 15 -7.13 -16.83 3.02
CA LYS A 15 -8.53 -16.39 3.16
C LYS A 15 -8.67 -14.90 2.82
N PHE A 16 -7.79 -14.08 3.36
CA PHE A 16 -7.79 -12.63 3.11
C PHE A 16 -7.57 -12.31 1.63
N LEU A 17 -6.64 -13.03 1.01
CA LEU A 17 -6.33 -12.93 -0.40
C LEU A 17 -7.51 -13.34 -1.30
N ASP A 18 -8.15 -14.49 -1.01
CA ASP A 18 -9.29 -14.97 -1.79
C ASP A 18 -10.51 -14.04 -1.62
N ASP A 19 -10.69 -13.41 -0.46
CA ASP A 19 -11.72 -12.40 -0.25
C ASP A 19 -11.45 -11.15 -1.09
N PHE A 20 -10.20 -10.72 -1.18
CA PHE A 20 -9.77 -9.60 -2.01
C PHE A 20 -9.97 -9.90 -3.51
N ASP A 21 -9.53 -11.06 -3.98
CA ASP A 21 -9.72 -11.51 -5.37
C ASP A 21 -11.19 -11.50 -5.79
N ARG A 22 -12.09 -11.94 -4.90
CA ARG A 22 -13.53 -11.90 -5.17
C ARG A 22 -14.04 -10.48 -5.38
N VAL A 23 -13.49 -9.50 -4.66
CA VAL A 23 -13.86 -8.09 -4.85
C VAL A 23 -13.33 -7.58 -6.19
N VAL A 24 -12.08 -7.88 -6.52
CA VAL A 24 -11.45 -7.51 -7.80
C VAL A 24 -12.27 -8.07 -8.97
N ALA A 25 -12.59 -9.35 -8.94
CA ALA A 25 -13.39 -10.00 -9.98
C ALA A 25 -14.80 -9.40 -10.12
N ARG A 26 -15.46 -9.06 -9.00
CA ARG A 26 -16.81 -8.46 -9.00
C ARG A 26 -16.88 -7.09 -9.66
N VAL A 27 -15.79 -6.35 -9.67
CA VAL A 27 -15.72 -5.05 -10.35
C VAL A 27 -15.18 -5.14 -11.78
N GLY A 28 -14.92 -6.36 -12.28
CA GLY A 28 -14.50 -6.59 -13.66
C GLY A 28 -13.00 -6.42 -13.92
N LEU A 29 -12.19 -6.32 -12.88
CA LEU A 29 -10.73 -6.29 -12.97
C LEU A 29 -10.14 -7.70 -12.97
N LYS A 30 -8.91 -7.82 -13.47
CA LYS A 30 -8.07 -9.02 -13.30
C LYS A 30 -7.09 -8.81 -12.16
N ALA A 31 -6.88 -9.83 -11.35
CA ALA A 31 -5.82 -9.85 -10.35
C ALA A 31 -4.64 -10.69 -10.89
N PHE A 32 -3.44 -10.13 -10.88
CA PHE A 32 -2.21 -10.89 -11.08
C PHE A 32 -1.64 -11.30 -9.73
N ARG A 33 -1.34 -12.59 -9.61
CA ARG A 33 -0.71 -13.20 -8.43
C ARG A 33 0.50 -14.01 -8.86
N SER A 34 1.68 -13.61 -8.43
CA SER A 34 2.94 -14.21 -8.87
C SER A 34 3.05 -15.72 -8.60
N GLU A 35 2.40 -16.22 -7.55
CA GLU A 35 2.42 -17.64 -7.16
C GLU A 35 1.76 -18.59 -8.18
N PHE A 36 0.87 -18.09 -9.04
CA PHE A 36 0.16 -18.92 -10.02
C PHE A 36 0.76 -18.89 -11.42
N GLU A 37 1.56 -17.87 -11.75
CA GLU A 37 1.91 -17.59 -13.13
C GLU A 37 3.41 -17.77 -13.47
N THR A 38 4.21 -18.31 -12.54
CA THR A 38 5.67 -18.34 -12.68
C THR A 38 6.26 -19.68 -13.10
N ILE A 39 5.45 -20.61 -13.59
CA ILE A 39 5.95 -21.93 -14.01
C ILE A 39 6.79 -21.79 -15.29
N GLY A 40 8.09 -22.03 -15.18
CA GLY A 40 9.02 -22.13 -16.31
C GLY A 40 9.70 -20.85 -16.77
N MET A 41 9.45 -19.70 -16.12
CA MET A 41 10.14 -18.42 -16.39
C MET A 41 10.83 -17.84 -15.16
N PRO A 42 11.89 -17.03 -15.31
CA PRO A 42 12.46 -16.30 -14.17
C PRO A 42 11.38 -15.38 -13.55
N GLN A 43 11.07 -15.61 -12.28
CA GLN A 43 10.03 -14.86 -11.55
C GLN A 43 10.12 -13.34 -11.70
N TRP A 44 11.33 -12.79 -11.66
CA TRP A 44 11.53 -11.35 -11.78
C TRP A 44 11.05 -10.78 -13.12
N ARG A 45 11.17 -11.54 -14.22
CA ARG A 45 10.74 -11.10 -15.54
C ARG A 45 9.21 -11.05 -15.63
N THR A 46 8.54 -12.14 -15.22
CA THR A 46 7.09 -12.22 -15.19
C THR A 46 6.48 -11.14 -14.29
N ILE A 47 7.10 -10.88 -13.13
CA ILE A 47 6.65 -9.82 -12.22
C ILE A 47 6.82 -8.44 -12.85
N LYS A 48 7.94 -8.17 -13.51
CA LYS A 48 8.17 -6.91 -14.20
C LYS A 48 7.15 -6.66 -15.31
N GLU A 49 6.88 -7.67 -16.13
CA GLU A 49 5.89 -7.61 -17.20
C GLU A 49 4.49 -7.35 -16.63
N ALA A 50 4.08 -8.15 -15.65
CA ALA A 50 2.78 -8.01 -14.99
C ALA A 50 2.62 -6.64 -14.29
N MET A 51 3.68 -6.12 -13.66
CA MET A 51 3.66 -4.81 -13.05
C MET A 51 3.48 -3.69 -14.09
N THR A 52 4.13 -3.82 -15.24
CA THR A 52 4.01 -2.86 -16.35
C THR A 52 2.61 -2.86 -16.97
N GLU A 53 1.95 -4.02 -16.98
CA GLU A 53 0.58 -4.19 -17.49
C GLU A 53 -0.50 -3.84 -16.46
N SER A 54 -0.12 -3.64 -15.21
CA SER A 54 -1.04 -3.33 -14.12
C SER A 54 -1.29 -1.82 -13.99
N ILE A 55 -2.50 -1.47 -13.59
CA ILE A 55 -2.92 -0.07 -13.35
C ILE A 55 -2.73 0.35 -11.89
N ALA A 56 -2.58 -0.60 -10.99
CA ALA A 56 -2.30 -0.39 -9.57
C ALA A 56 -1.67 -1.65 -8.96
N MET A 57 -0.91 -1.46 -7.90
CA MET A 57 -0.41 -2.53 -7.04
C MET A 57 -1.13 -2.47 -5.68
N PHE A 58 -1.55 -3.64 -5.18
CA PHE A 58 -2.07 -3.79 -3.83
C PHE A 58 -1.15 -4.71 -3.04
N LEU A 59 -0.53 -4.18 -2.02
CA LEU A 59 0.20 -4.96 -1.02
C LEU A 59 -0.81 -5.40 0.06
N LEU A 60 -1.08 -6.68 0.10
CA LEU A 60 -2.02 -7.29 1.05
C LEU A 60 -1.28 -7.78 2.27
N VAL A 61 -1.63 -7.24 3.41
CA VAL A 61 -0.99 -7.53 4.69
C VAL A 61 -2.01 -8.14 5.62
N GLY A 62 -2.03 -9.47 5.65
CA GLY A 62 -2.83 -10.24 6.58
C GLY A 62 -2.15 -10.48 7.91
N GLU A 63 -2.86 -11.18 8.80
CA GLU A 63 -2.37 -11.48 10.15
C GLU A 63 -1.07 -12.31 10.15
N GLN A 64 -0.90 -13.23 9.19
CA GLN A 64 0.28 -14.09 9.13
C GLN A 64 1.54 -13.31 8.70
N LEU A 65 1.41 -12.44 7.71
CA LEU A 65 2.51 -11.56 7.30
C LEU A 65 2.91 -10.63 8.44
N ALA A 66 1.93 -10.05 9.13
CA ALA A 66 2.15 -9.20 10.29
C ALA A 66 2.84 -9.94 11.44
N ALA A 67 2.40 -11.14 11.75
CA ALA A 67 3.00 -11.96 12.80
C ALA A 67 4.46 -12.31 12.48
N ARG A 68 4.78 -12.61 11.22
CA ARG A 68 6.16 -12.87 10.78
C ARG A 68 7.07 -11.66 10.97
N GLN A 69 6.57 -10.47 10.65
CA GLN A 69 7.32 -9.24 10.84
C GLN A 69 7.64 -9.00 12.32
N ILE A 70 6.63 -9.11 13.19
CA ILE A 70 6.78 -8.87 14.63
C ILE A 70 7.74 -9.87 15.27
N ALA A 71 7.62 -11.14 14.90
CA ALA A 71 8.42 -12.22 15.49
C ALA A 71 9.81 -12.38 14.84
N HIS A 72 10.13 -11.63 13.77
CA HIS A 72 11.35 -11.83 12.98
C HIS A 72 11.64 -13.30 12.67
N THR A 73 10.61 -14.02 12.22
CA THR A 73 10.70 -15.46 11.95
C THR A 73 11.72 -15.77 10.86
N PRO A 74 12.30 -16.99 10.85
CA PRO A 74 13.18 -17.41 9.76
C PRO A 74 12.51 -17.19 8.40
N GLY A 75 13.24 -16.58 7.47
CA GLY A 75 12.74 -16.22 6.14
C GLY A 75 11.99 -14.87 6.06
N TRP A 76 11.82 -14.14 7.18
CA TRP A 76 11.25 -12.80 7.15
C TRP A 76 12.05 -11.85 6.25
N GLU A 77 13.37 -11.85 6.33
CA GLU A 77 14.25 -11.03 5.49
C GLU A 77 14.01 -11.27 4.00
N HIS A 78 13.82 -12.53 3.61
CA HIS A 78 13.49 -12.86 2.23
C HIS A 78 12.15 -12.26 1.80
N THR A 79 11.12 -12.40 2.63
CA THR A 79 9.80 -11.81 2.38
C THR A 79 9.86 -10.29 2.31
N GLN A 80 10.59 -9.66 3.21
CA GLN A 80 10.78 -8.21 3.25
C GLN A 80 11.49 -7.69 1.98
N ASN A 81 12.56 -8.37 1.57
CA ASN A 81 13.30 -8.02 0.36
C ASN A 81 12.43 -8.16 -0.90
N TRP A 82 11.58 -9.18 -0.93
CA TRP A 82 10.64 -9.38 -2.04
C TRP A 82 9.59 -8.28 -2.13
N ILE A 83 8.97 -7.93 -1.01
CA ILE A 83 8.02 -6.80 -0.92
C ILE A 83 8.70 -5.49 -1.34
N ALA A 84 9.94 -5.26 -0.89
CA ALA A 84 10.70 -4.07 -1.26
C ALA A 84 10.99 -4.00 -2.76
N TYR A 85 11.33 -5.14 -3.38
CA TYR A 85 11.54 -5.25 -4.81
C TYR A 85 10.27 -4.92 -5.60
N GLU A 86 9.15 -5.57 -5.29
CA GLU A 86 7.86 -5.36 -5.97
C GLU A 86 7.39 -3.91 -5.82
N THR A 87 7.53 -3.35 -4.63
CA THR A 87 7.18 -1.95 -4.36
C THR A 87 8.06 -0.98 -5.13
N GLY A 88 9.38 -1.21 -5.15
CA GLY A 88 10.31 -0.41 -5.92
C GLY A 88 9.99 -0.43 -7.40
N LEU A 89 9.62 -1.60 -7.92
CA LEU A 89 9.21 -1.76 -9.32
C LEU A 89 7.90 -1.01 -9.62
N ALA A 90 6.90 -1.08 -8.74
CA ALA A 90 5.66 -0.34 -8.89
C ALA A 90 5.89 1.18 -8.88
N CYS A 91 6.75 1.66 -7.98
CA CYS A 91 7.15 3.08 -7.96
C CYS A 91 7.85 3.50 -9.26
N GLN A 92 8.72 2.64 -9.79
CA GLN A 92 9.43 2.92 -11.05
C GLN A 92 8.48 2.96 -12.26
N THR A 93 7.46 2.11 -12.28
CA THR A 93 6.45 2.12 -13.35
C THR A 93 5.43 3.25 -13.20
N GLY A 94 5.41 3.94 -12.07
CA GLY A 94 4.53 5.07 -11.81
C GLY A 94 3.07 4.68 -11.53
N ILE A 95 2.80 3.41 -11.23
CA ILE A 95 1.47 2.96 -10.85
C ILE A 95 1.18 3.25 -9.38
N ASP A 96 -0.10 3.38 -9.04
CA ASP A 96 -0.52 3.58 -7.65
C ASP A 96 -0.20 2.35 -6.79
N VAL A 97 0.36 2.57 -5.60
CA VAL A 97 0.63 1.51 -4.62
C VAL A 97 -0.31 1.68 -3.43
N TRP A 98 -1.11 0.65 -3.18
CA TRP A 98 -2.01 0.58 -2.05
C TRP A 98 -1.51 -0.46 -1.05
N VAL A 99 -1.55 -0.11 0.23
CA VAL A 99 -1.32 -1.08 1.30
C VAL A 99 -2.65 -1.37 1.97
N TYR A 100 -3.07 -2.61 1.90
CA TYR A 100 -4.33 -3.06 2.45
C TYR A 100 -4.07 -4.05 3.60
N CYS A 101 -4.29 -3.60 4.83
CA CYS A 101 -3.99 -4.37 6.04
C CYS A 101 -5.25 -4.93 6.68
N ASP A 102 -5.16 -6.16 7.19
CA ASP A 102 -6.18 -6.75 8.05
C ASP A 102 -5.81 -6.52 9.53
N LYS A 103 -6.35 -5.46 10.12
CA LYS A 103 -6.31 -5.13 11.56
C LYS A 103 -4.96 -4.81 12.21
N VAL A 104 -3.85 -4.74 11.47
CA VAL A 104 -2.51 -4.60 12.07
C VAL A 104 -1.78 -3.40 11.53
N GLU A 105 -1.15 -2.61 12.41
CA GLU A 105 -0.16 -1.62 12.01
C GLU A 105 1.16 -2.32 11.68
N ILE A 106 1.69 -2.05 10.49
CA ILE A 106 2.96 -2.59 10.04
C ILE A 106 3.92 -1.46 9.71
N ASN A 107 5.17 -1.62 10.11
CA ASN A 107 6.26 -0.76 9.68
C ASN A 107 6.78 -1.25 8.33
N PHE A 108 6.59 -0.48 7.27
CA PHE A 108 7.13 -0.80 5.96
C PHE A 108 8.53 -0.24 5.77
N PRO A 109 9.37 -0.93 4.98
CA PRO A 109 10.70 -0.44 4.64
C PRO A 109 10.68 0.82 3.77
N VAL A 110 9.53 1.14 3.17
CA VAL A 110 9.37 2.35 2.33
C VAL A 110 8.36 3.28 3.00
N PRO A 111 8.81 4.41 3.58
CA PRO A 111 7.97 5.30 4.39
C PRO A 111 6.95 6.12 3.59
N TYR A 112 6.96 6.06 2.25
CA TYR A 112 6.24 7.00 1.39
C TYR A 112 5.37 6.32 0.34
N PHE A 113 4.41 5.50 0.78
CA PHE A 113 3.35 5.08 -0.12
C PHE A 113 2.30 6.18 -0.26
N ASN A 114 1.99 6.56 -1.49
CA ASN A 114 1.02 7.60 -1.78
C ASN A 114 -0.40 7.23 -1.34
N ASN A 115 -0.70 5.94 -1.28
CA ASN A 115 -2.03 5.44 -0.97
C ASN A 115 -1.95 4.35 0.09
N TYR A 116 -2.42 4.65 1.28
CA TYR A 116 -2.39 3.76 2.43
C TYR A 116 -3.79 3.53 2.98
N ALA A 117 -4.25 2.29 2.97
CA ALA A 117 -5.53 1.93 3.54
C ALA A 117 -5.35 0.83 4.59
N LEU A 118 -5.61 1.15 5.85
CA LEU A 118 -5.67 0.21 6.97
C LEU A 118 -7.12 -0.25 7.14
N PHE A 119 -7.51 -1.38 6.51
CA PHE A 119 -8.87 -1.87 6.67
C PHE A 119 -8.93 -3.38 6.54
N GLY A 120 -9.50 -4.06 7.53
CA GLY A 120 -9.97 -5.42 7.35
C GLY A 120 -11.15 -5.49 6.37
N LEU A 121 -11.27 -6.57 5.63
CA LEU A 121 -12.39 -6.80 4.69
C LEU A 121 -13.73 -7.12 5.38
N ASP A 122 -13.71 -7.36 6.68
CA ASP A 122 -14.85 -7.83 7.45
C ASP A 122 -15.87 -6.74 7.81
N THR A 123 -15.53 -5.47 7.57
CA THR A 123 -16.49 -4.38 7.79
C THR A 123 -17.14 -3.93 6.48
N LYS A 124 -18.44 -3.73 6.49
CA LYS A 124 -19.20 -3.24 5.33
C LYS A 124 -18.62 -1.94 4.77
N ARG A 125 -18.16 -1.05 5.64
CA ARG A 125 -17.54 0.23 5.24
C ARG A 125 -16.25 0.02 4.44
N ASN A 126 -15.41 -0.89 4.90
CA ASN A 126 -14.11 -1.16 4.27
C ASN A 126 -14.28 -1.84 2.92
N PHE A 127 -15.22 -2.78 2.84
CA PHE A 127 -15.59 -3.42 1.59
C PHE A 127 -16.11 -2.41 0.55
N GLU A 128 -17.02 -1.53 0.92
CA GLU A 128 -17.55 -0.50 0.02
C GLU A 128 -16.48 0.52 -0.38
N PHE A 129 -15.53 0.81 0.49
CA PHE A 129 -14.39 1.67 0.17
C PHE A 129 -13.47 1.02 -0.86
N LEU A 130 -13.08 -0.23 -0.63
CA LEU A 130 -12.27 -1.00 -1.58
C LEU A 130 -12.95 -1.12 -2.94
N LYS A 131 -14.24 -1.46 -2.95
CA LYS A 131 -15.03 -1.56 -4.17
C LYS A 131 -15.02 -0.25 -4.96
N ARG A 132 -15.18 0.90 -4.31
CA ARG A 132 -15.10 2.21 -4.98
C ARG A 132 -13.73 2.48 -5.59
N ILE A 133 -12.65 2.14 -4.90
CA ILE A 133 -11.29 2.26 -5.42
C ILE A 133 -11.14 1.42 -6.70
N LEU A 134 -11.49 0.14 -6.62
CA LEU A 134 -11.35 -0.79 -7.74
C LEU A 134 -12.26 -0.43 -8.92
N THR A 135 -13.48 0.06 -8.66
CA THR A 135 -14.39 0.53 -9.72
C THR A 135 -13.78 1.68 -10.50
N ARG A 136 -13.14 2.65 -9.84
CA ARG A 136 -12.46 3.75 -10.53
C ARG A 136 -11.37 3.25 -11.47
N TYR A 137 -10.57 2.28 -11.03
CA TYR A 137 -9.56 1.68 -11.90
C TYR A 137 -10.19 0.94 -13.08
N ASN A 138 -11.29 0.23 -12.86
CA ASN A 138 -12.00 -0.43 -13.96
C ASN A 138 -12.58 0.57 -14.98
N ASP A 139 -12.94 1.76 -14.53
CA ASP A 139 -13.40 2.87 -15.38
C ASP A 139 -12.24 3.61 -16.08
N GLY A 140 -11.01 3.12 -15.95
CA GLY A 140 -9.82 3.74 -16.52
C GLY A 140 -9.43 5.06 -15.85
N GLN A 141 -9.98 5.33 -14.67
CA GLN A 141 -9.67 6.52 -13.89
C GLN A 141 -8.53 6.22 -12.93
N THR A 142 -7.42 6.90 -13.06
CA THR A 142 -6.40 6.96 -12.01
C THR A 142 -6.98 7.71 -10.81
N PHE A 143 -6.55 7.34 -9.61
CA PHE A 143 -6.80 8.23 -8.49
C PHE A 143 -6.01 9.52 -8.76
N PRO A 144 -6.67 10.67 -8.84
CA PRO A 144 -5.91 11.89 -8.78
C PRO A 144 -5.09 11.77 -7.51
N VAL A 145 -3.79 11.97 -7.61
CA VAL A 145 -2.95 12.24 -6.43
C VAL A 145 -3.82 13.16 -5.58
N PRO A 146 -4.22 12.75 -4.39
CA PRO A 146 -5.20 13.53 -3.65
C PRO A 146 -4.67 14.94 -3.62
N THR A 147 -5.45 15.90 -4.09
CA THR A 147 -5.11 17.33 -4.09
C THR A 147 -4.93 17.87 -2.66
N TRP A 148 -4.91 17.00 -1.71
CA TRP A 148 -4.51 17.14 -0.31
C TRP A 148 -2.98 17.15 -0.12
N ASN A 149 -2.21 17.13 -1.18
CA ASN A 149 -0.84 17.59 -1.16
C ASN A 149 -0.83 19.06 -0.75
N ARG A 150 -1.29 19.33 0.45
CA ARG A 150 -0.90 20.56 1.09
C ARG A 150 0.59 20.39 1.38
N ASN A 151 1.37 21.07 0.57
CA ASN A 151 2.73 21.37 0.94
C ASN A 151 2.67 21.83 2.38
N THR A 152 3.19 21.02 3.25
CA THR A 152 3.25 21.32 4.66
C THR A 152 4.70 21.36 5.08
N HIS A 153 4.98 22.15 6.07
CA HIS A 153 6.35 22.32 6.58
C HIS A 153 6.52 21.54 7.88
N CYS A 154 7.70 21.02 8.08
CA CYS A 154 8.08 20.50 9.38
C CYS A 154 7.94 21.61 10.42
N PRO A 155 7.20 21.37 11.53
CA PRO A 155 6.99 22.39 12.55
C PRO A 155 8.20 22.63 13.46
N TRP A 156 9.28 21.86 13.28
CA TRP A 156 10.55 22.08 13.98
C TRP A 156 11.34 23.18 13.25
N GLU A 157 11.57 24.31 13.92
CA GLU A 157 12.16 25.52 13.33
C GLU A 157 13.52 25.30 12.67
N ASP A 158 14.32 24.41 13.22
CA ASP A 158 15.63 24.04 12.69
C ASP A 158 15.58 23.05 11.51
N CYS A 159 14.41 22.58 11.14
CA CYS A 159 14.21 21.66 10.01
C CYS A 159 13.49 22.33 8.84
N GLY A 160 12.28 22.84 9.06
CA GLY A 160 11.48 23.61 8.12
C GLY A 160 11.20 22.95 6.76
N ILE A 161 11.61 21.68 6.57
CA ILE A 161 11.44 21.01 5.28
C ILE A 161 9.99 20.97 4.85
N GLU A 162 9.77 21.26 3.59
CA GLU A 162 8.47 21.09 2.94
C GLU A 162 8.26 19.63 2.51
N PHE A 163 7.12 19.06 2.83
CA PHE A 163 6.76 17.70 2.42
C PHE A 163 5.24 17.52 2.29
N ASN A 164 4.83 16.48 1.59
CA ASN A 164 3.43 16.21 1.35
C ASN A 164 2.86 15.30 2.45
N LEU A 165 1.72 15.70 3.02
CA LEU A 165 0.96 14.86 3.93
C LEU A 165 -0.04 13.99 3.18
N HIS A 166 -0.11 12.73 3.59
CA HIS A 166 -1.09 11.82 3.04
C HIS A 166 -2.52 12.16 3.53
N ALA A 167 -3.48 12.15 2.61
CA ALA A 167 -4.89 12.51 2.87
C ALA A 167 -5.61 11.62 3.90
N THR A 168 -5.04 10.46 4.23
CA THR A 168 -5.64 9.52 5.21
C THR A 168 -5.18 9.73 6.64
N LEU A 169 -4.36 10.74 6.91
CA LEU A 169 -3.94 11.04 8.27
C LEU A 169 -5.12 11.50 9.11
N SER A 170 -5.42 10.71 10.14
CA SER A 170 -6.41 11.09 11.15
C SER A 170 -5.82 12.12 12.12
N PRO A 171 -6.62 13.09 12.57
CA PRO A 171 -6.17 14.01 13.62
C PRO A 171 -5.71 13.25 14.87
N GLY A 172 -4.59 13.69 15.44
CA GLY A 172 -3.95 13.05 16.60
C GLY A 172 -2.91 11.99 16.23
N LYS A 173 -2.82 11.57 14.96
CA LYS A 173 -1.79 10.63 14.54
C LYS A 173 -0.41 11.26 14.61
N VAL A 174 0.52 10.50 15.20
CA VAL A 174 1.95 10.85 15.23
C VAL A 174 2.60 10.34 13.95
N ILE A 175 3.33 11.20 13.27
CA ILE A 175 4.16 10.87 12.11
C ILE A 175 5.59 11.33 12.36
N LYS A 176 6.53 10.82 11.60
CA LYS A 176 7.91 11.29 11.62
C LYS A 176 8.20 12.25 10.48
N CYS A 177 8.94 13.32 10.80
CA CYS A 177 9.46 14.18 9.74
C CYS A 177 10.40 13.38 8.83
N PRO A 178 10.28 13.48 7.51
CA PRO A 178 11.12 12.73 6.59
C PRO A 178 12.60 13.10 6.65
N GLN A 179 12.93 14.30 7.09
CA GLN A 179 14.31 14.77 7.16
C GLN A 179 14.90 14.68 8.56
N CYS A 180 14.25 15.27 9.57
CA CYS A 180 14.81 15.31 10.92
C CYS A 180 14.38 14.12 11.80
N LEU A 181 13.50 13.25 11.32
CA LEU A 181 12.98 12.03 11.96
C LEU A 181 12.29 12.28 13.32
N ARG A 182 12.06 13.53 13.70
CA ARG A 182 11.35 13.89 14.92
C ARG A 182 9.85 13.68 14.79
N ASP A 183 9.22 13.39 15.90
CA ASP A 183 7.78 13.17 15.97
C ASP A 183 7.00 14.46 15.74
N ILE A 184 5.98 14.37 14.91
CA ILE A 184 5.06 15.45 14.57
C ILE A 184 3.64 14.94 14.79
N ILE A 185 2.77 15.72 15.39
CA ILE A 185 1.36 15.40 15.54
C ILE A 185 0.57 16.10 14.46
N TYR A 186 -0.20 15.34 13.68
CA TYR A 186 -1.17 15.91 12.80
C TYR A 186 -2.41 16.35 13.59
N LYS A 187 -2.69 17.63 13.56
CA LYS A 187 -3.96 18.20 14.03
C LYS A 187 -4.78 18.63 12.83
N LYS A 188 -6.09 18.69 12.96
CA LYS A 188 -7.03 18.97 11.88
C LYS A 188 -6.56 20.17 11.02
N GLY A 189 -5.85 19.88 9.93
CA GLY A 189 -5.37 20.85 8.95
C GLY A 189 -3.96 21.43 9.16
N PHE A 190 -3.23 21.06 10.23
CA PHE A 190 -1.86 21.54 10.48
C PHE A 190 -1.02 20.54 11.27
N LEU A 191 0.30 20.72 11.25
CA LEU A 191 1.26 19.94 12.02
C LEU A 191 1.75 20.72 13.24
N THR A 192 1.98 20.00 14.33
CA THR A 192 2.61 20.55 15.54
C THR A 192 3.71 19.63 16.04
N ASN A 193 4.67 20.20 16.75
CA ASN A 193 5.66 19.42 17.46
C ASN A 193 4.97 18.53 18.49
N LYS A 194 5.49 17.32 18.66
CA LYS A 194 5.19 16.49 19.81
C LYS A 194 6.20 16.91 20.89
N SER A 195 5.75 17.77 21.81
CA SER A 195 6.47 18.05 23.04
C SER A 195 6.51 16.84 23.95
#